data_94f45a759750d57c0706c84064a04f65
#
_entry.id   94f45a759750d57c0706c84064a04f65
#
_cell.length_a   1.000
_cell.length_b   1.000
_cell.length_c   1.000
_cell.angle_alpha   90.00
_cell.angle_beta   90.00
_cell.angle_gamma   90.00
#
_symmetry.space_group_name_H-M   'P 1'
#
loop_
_entity.id
_entity.type
_entity.pdbx_description
1 polymer ?
#
loop_
_entity_poly.entity_id
_entity_poly.type
_entity_poly.pdbx_seq_one_letter_code
_entity_poly.pdbx_strand_id
1 'polypeptide(L)'
;MQVRKTLAIGAAVLLTAALGVAYAQDRTKQDSTAEEQAKLPVPQVELPPKPFKTAEEHYKYLLEKAHGGTKHTMSTIPVWGGLWASGNNTMPAIFLVNGSLSNAWRPGAKIKEGVLTPTYEKQFKQRRAEVEKFGEQLYDRLTNCEYPGVPRWLWEPYVKEFVNMPDQSWFMNDMMNETRRIYIGAEHINTEAKHFPLGDSIGFWDGDKLVVWTKWVNPADYVRGMPLTSNQFEMVETWQERHNASGERMLVTQVTFYDPLALLKPQSAVYTHESRPDLKKDGVRIRTWECDSSSNSYKAADGSTQFYLPGDPQYKNPRGFTDFPDLPGQSLNPIFDAPQ
;
A
#
# COMPACT_ATOMS: atom_id res chain seq x y z
N MET A 1 -36.38 37.59 -29.45
CA MET A 1 -35.02 37.05 -29.60
C MET A 1 -34.41 36.67 -28.25
N GLN A 2 -35.20 36.21 -27.29
CA GLN A 2 -34.74 35.87 -25.92
C GLN A 2 -34.89 34.40 -25.54
N VAL A 3 -35.51 33.56 -26.36
CA VAL A 3 -35.78 32.15 -26.01
C VAL A 3 -34.62 31.21 -26.37
N ARG A 4 -33.66 31.62 -27.22
CA ARG A 4 -32.54 30.75 -27.64
C ARG A 4 -31.35 30.74 -26.70
N LYS A 5 -31.22 31.68 -25.73
CA LYS A 5 -30.07 31.71 -24.80
C LYS A 5 -30.27 30.84 -23.55
N THR A 6 -31.49 30.54 -23.17
CA THR A 6 -31.78 29.76 -21.96
C THR A 6 -31.62 28.25 -22.18
N LEU A 7 -31.77 27.77 -23.42
CA LEU A 7 -31.61 26.33 -23.72
C LEU A 7 -30.13 25.91 -23.79
N ALA A 8 -29.19 26.80 -24.12
CA ALA A 8 -27.78 26.49 -24.20
C ALA A 8 -27.13 26.34 -22.81
N ILE A 9 -27.61 27.08 -21.81
CA ILE A 9 -27.07 27.01 -20.42
C ILE A 9 -27.56 25.75 -19.73
N GLY A 10 -28.82 25.33 -19.97
CA GLY A 10 -29.36 24.10 -19.41
C GLY A 10 -28.66 22.81 -19.94
N ALA A 11 -28.29 22.82 -21.22
CA ALA A 11 -27.58 21.67 -21.82
C ALA A 11 -26.11 21.54 -21.31
N ALA A 12 -25.43 22.66 -21.10
CA ALA A 12 -24.07 22.66 -20.58
C ALA A 12 -23.99 22.19 -19.12
N VAL A 13 -24.95 22.61 -18.28
CA VAL A 13 -25.02 22.19 -16.87
C VAL A 13 -25.39 20.71 -16.74
N LEU A 14 -26.26 20.19 -17.60
CA LEU A 14 -26.63 18.78 -17.63
C LEU A 14 -25.47 17.91 -18.15
N LEU A 15 -24.67 18.39 -19.11
CA LEU A 15 -23.52 17.67 -19.60
C LEU A 15 -22.38 17.59 -18.55
N THR A 16 -22.15 18.66 -17.80
CA THR A 16 -21.12 18.66 -16.74
C THR A 16 -21.53 17.80 -15.55
N ALA A 17 -22.80 17.78 -15.18
CA ALA A 17 -23.32 16.89 -14.15
C ALA A 17 -23.23 15.41 -14.57
N ALA A 18 -23.57 15.09 -15.82
CA ALA A 18 -23.48 13.73 -16.36
C ALA A 18 -22.02 13.24 -16.45
N LEU A 19 -21.09 14.12 -16.84
CA LEU A 19 -19.67 13.79 -16.87
C LEU A 19 -19.10 13.61 -15.46
N GLY A 20 -19.51 14.41 -14.48
CA GLY A 20 -19.10 14.27 -13.09
C GLY A 20 -19.63 12.98 -12.45
N VAL A 21 -20.86 12.59 -12.73
CA VAL A 21 -21.44 11.33 -12.25
C VAL A 21 -20.76 10.13 -12.93
N ALA A 22 -20.48 10.19 -14.23
CA ALA A 22 -19.76 9.13 -14.94
C ALA A 22 -18.33 8.97 -14.43
N TYR A 23 -17.64 10.06 -14.11
CA TYR A 23 -16.30 10.03 -13.52
C TYR A 23 -16.30 9.42 -12.11
N ALA A 24 -17.26 9.81 -11.26
CA ALA A 24 -17.42 9.25 -9.92
C ALA A 24 -17.76 7.74 -9.95
N GLN A 25 -18.63 7.33 -10.88
CA GLN A 25 -18.99 5.92 -11.08
C GLN A 25 -17.80 5.08 -11.58
N ASP A 26 -16.94 5.64 -12.42
CA ASP A 26 -15.75 4.98 -12.93
C ASP A 26 -14.71 4.75 -11.79
N ARG A 27 -14.56 5.72 -10.88
CA ARG A 27 -13.68 5.58 -9.71
C ARG A 27 -14.18 4.53 -8.71
N THR A 28 -15.47 4.50 -8.42
CA THR A 28 -16.06 3.49 -7.52
C THR A 28 -15.94 2.06 -8.05
N LYS A 29 -15.80 1.88 -9.37
CA LYS A 29 -15.53 0.57 -9.99
C LYS A 29 -14.07 0.12 -9.84
N GLN A 30 -13.14 1.04 -9.59
CA GLN A 30 -11.72 0.72 -9.44
C GLN A 30 -11.38 0.16 -8.06
N ASP A 31 -12.20 0.49 -7.07
CA ASP A 31 -11.97 0.09 -5.69
C ASP A 31 -12.70 -1.23 -5.40
N SER A 32 -12.02 -2.23 -4.85
CA SER A 32 -12.69 -3.38 -4.27
C SER A 32 -13.29 -2.99 -2.93
N THR A 33 -14.57 -3.29 -2.72
CA THR A 33 -15.21 -3.01 -1.44
C THR A 33 -14.73 -3.96 -0.34
N ALA A 34 -14.77 -3.52 0.91
CA ALA A 34 -14.44 -4.40 2.05
C ALA A 34 -15.38 -5.63 2.11
N GLU A 35 -16.60 -5.49 1.59
CA GLU A 35 -17.57 -6.58 1.53
C GLU A 35 -17.24 -7.61 0.44
N GLU A 36 -16.75 -7.16 -0.71
CA GLU A 36 -16.26 -8.05 -1.78
C GLU A 36 -15.01 -8.79 -1.33
N GLN A 37 -14.07 -8.09 -0.67
CA GLN A 37 -12.86 -8.70 -0.11
C GLN A 37 -13.17 -9.77 0.95
N ALA A 38 -14.20 -9.57 1.78
CA ALA A 38 -14.60 -10.53 2.80
C ALA A 38 -15.18 -11.84 2.23
N LYS A 39 -15.61 -11.85 0.96
CA LYS A 39 -16.16 -13.05 0.29
C LYS A 39 -15.09 -13.92 -0.36
N LEU A 40 -13.88 -13.41 -0.52
CA LEU A 40 -12.80 -14.17 -1.16
C LEU A 40 -12.20 -15.20 -0.18
N PRO A 41 -11.84 -16.41 -0.66
CA PRO A 41 -11.18 -17.37 0.20
C PRO A 41 -9.83 -16.82 0.65
N VAL A 42 -9.56 -16.89 1.96
CA VAL A 42 -8.29 -16.43 2.53
C VAL A 42 -7.23 -17.53 2.34
N PRO A 43 -6.19 -17.34 1.53
CA PRO A 43 -5.08 -18.28 1.47
C PRO A 43 -4.42 -18.39 2.85
N GLN A 44 -3.88 -19.55 3.15
CA GLN A 44 -3.11 -19.72 4.37
C GLN A 44 -1.76 -19.00 4.26
N VAL A 45 -1.32 -18.43 5.38
CA VAL A 45 0.03 -17.86 5.48
C VAL A 45 1.04 -19.01 5.42
N GLU A 46 1.89 -18.97 4.41
CA GLU A 46 3.04 -19.87 4.31
C GLU A 46 4.19 -19.28 5.13
N LEU A 47 4.53 -19.93 6.22
CA LEU A 47 5.67 -19.51 7.02
C LEU A 47 6.98 -19.85 6.31
N PRO A 48 8.06 -19.07 6.52
CA PRO A 48 9.39 -19.46 6.07
C PRO A 48 9.74 -20.87 6.55
N PRO A 49 10.49 -21.66 5.77
CA PRO A 49 10.79 -23.07 6.09
C PRO A 49 11.60 -23.28 7.36
N LYS A 50 12.22 -22.20 7.85
CA LYS A 50 12.89 -22.10 9.15
C LYS A 50 12.84 -20.64 9.62
N PRO A 51 13.02 -20.37 10.93
CA PRO A 51 13.16 -19.01 11.40
C PRO A 51 14.45 -18.39 10.86
N PHE A 52 14.33 -17.24 10.19
CA PHE A 52 15.45 -16.39 9.80
C PHE A 52 15.49 -15.17 10.70
N LYS A 53 16.67 -14.66 11.01
CA LYS A 53 16.85 -13.45 11.82
C LYS A 53 16.75 -12.19 10.98
N THR A 54 17.18 -12.25 9.73
CA THR A 54 17.23 -11.11 8.80
C THR A 54 16.57 -11.45 7.47
N ALA A 55 16.16 -10.41 6.74
CA ALA A 55 15.65 -10.54 5.39
C ALA A 55 16.72 -11.09 4.44
N GLU A 56 17.97 -10.67 4.62
CA GLU A 56 19.11 -11.13 3.83
C GLU A 56 19.32 -12.64 3.94
N GLU A 57 19.31 -13.18 5.18
CA GLU A 57 19.43 -14.64 5.39
C GLU A 57 18.29 -15.40 4.70
N HIS A 58 17.06 -14.86 4.78
CA HIS A 58 15.89 -15.47 4.14
C HIS A 58 16.01 -15.44 2.62
N TYR A 59 16.31 -14.27 2.05
CA TYR A 59 16.45 -14.11 0.60
C TYR A 59 17.56 -14.98 0.03
N LYS A 60 18.76 -15.00 0.65
CA LYS A 60 19.89 -15.82 0.24
C LYS A 60 19.58 -17.32 0.30
N TYR A 61 18.84 -17.74 1.33
CA TYR A 61 18.38 -19.13 1.42
C TYR A 61 17.47 -19.51 0.27
N LEU A 62 16.51 -18.64 -0.08
CA LEU A 62 15.61 -18.89 -1.21
C LEU A 62 16.36 -18.89 -2.55
N LEU A 63 17.32 -17.99 -2.73
CA LEU A 63 18.17 -17.94 -3.92
C LEU A 63 19.01 -19.20 -4.09
N GLU A 64 19.60 -19.70 -3.01
CA GLU A 64 20.35 -20.97 -3.00
C GLU A 64 19.44 -22.16 -3.37
N LYS A 65 18.24 -22.23 -2.80
CA LYS A 65 17.24 -23.25 -3.10
C LYS A 65 16.78 -23.22 -4.56
N ALA A 66 16.70 -22.04 -5.15
CA ALA A 66 16.40 -21.83 -6.56
C ALA A 66 17.64 -21.98 -7.48
N HIS A 67 18.79 -22.49 -6.94
CA HIS A 67 20.03 -22.65 -7.68
C HIS A 67 20.49 -21.38 -8.42
N GLY A 68 20.34 -20.22 -7.79
CA GLY A 68 20.68 -18.91 -8.37
C GLY A 68 19.56 -18.28 -9.21
N GLY A 69 18.40 -18.91 -9.25
CA GLY A 69 17.22 -18.42 -9.93
C GLY A 69 17.09 -18.82 -11.41
N THR A 70 15.89 -18.73 -11.91
CA THR A 70 15.54 -19.02 -13.31
C THR A 70 15.78 -17.78 -14.17
N LYS A 71 16.55 -17.92 -15.24
CA LYS A 71 16.76 -16.86 -16.23
C LYS A 71 15.69 -16.95 -17.31
N HIS A 72 14.79 -16.01 -17.29
CA HIS A 72 13.77 -15.87 -18.33
C HIS A 72 14.23 -15.05 -19.53
N THR A 73 13.58 -15.31 -20.66
CA THR A 73 13.59 -14.45 -21.84
C THR A 73 12.20 -13.79 -21.95
N MET A 74 12.04 -12.85 -22.89
CA MET A 74 10.71 -12.26 -23.16
C MET A 74 9.64 -13.28 -23.55
N SER A 75 10.03 -14.45 -24.05
CA SER A 75 9.09 -15.53 -24.45
C SER A 75 8.78 -16.52 -23.33
N THR A 76 9.55 -16.54 -22.24
CA THR A 76 9.36 -17.52 -21.16
C THR A 76 8.97 -16.87 -19.83
N ILE A 77 9.05 -15.55 -19.72
CA ILE A 77 8.73 -14.85 -18.49
C ILE A 77 7.23 -14.94 -18.16
N PRO A 78 6.83 -15.17 -16.90
CA PRO A 78 5.44 -15.17 -16.50
C PRO A 78 4.73 -13.85 -16.82
N VAL A 79 3.58 -13.91 -17.49
CA VAL A 79 2.81 -12.75 -17.93
C VAL A 79 1.63 -12.54 -16.99
N TRP A 80 1.72 -11.50 -16.16
CA TRP A 80 0.66 -11.07 -15.24
C TRP A 80 -0.17 -9.92 -15.81
N GLY A 81 -0.38 -9.93 -17.13
CA GLY A 81 -1.10 -8.85 -17.79
C GLY A 81 -2.58 -8.76 -17.41
N GLY A 82 -3.12 -7.55 -17.49
CA GLY A 82 -4.49 -7.21 -17.13
C GLY A 82 -4.57 -6.33 -15.89
N LEU A 83 -5.80 -6.03 -15.49
CA LEU A 83 -6.08 -5.26 -14.28
C LEU A 83 -6.29 -6.22 -13.10
N TRP A 84 -5.81 -5.83 -11.96
CA TRP A 84 -5.88 -6.58 -10.71
C TRP A 84 -6.41 -5.70 -9.59
N ALA A 85 -7.27 -6.24 -8.75
CA ALA A 85 -7.74 -5.58 -7.54
C ALA A 85 -7.23 -6.34 -6.31
N SER A 86 -7.02 -5.63 -5.20
CA SER A 86 -6.65 -6.26 -3.94
C SER A 86 -7.77 -7.17 -3.44
N GLY A 87 -7.39 -8.36 -3.02
CA GLY A 87 -8.25 -9.36 -2.42
C GLY A 87 -8.02 -9.48 -0.92
N ASN A 88 -7.69 -10.68 -0.45
CA ASN A 88 -7.46 -10.95 0.97
C ASN A 88 -6.14 -10.40 1.50
N ASN A 89 -6.16 -10.04 2.78
CA ASN A 89 -4.99 -9.58 3.51
C ASN A 89 -5.05 -10.08 4.95
N THR A 90 -4.09 -10.90 5.36
CA THR A 90 -4.01 -11.44 6.73
C THR A 90 -3.15 -10.59 7.66
N MET A 91 -2.51 -9.54 7.17
CA MET A 91 -1.61 -8.71 7.97
C MET A 91 -2.29 -8.08 9.20
N PRO A 92 -3.55 -7.61 9.16
CA PRO A 92 -4.20 -7.07 10.36
C PRO A 92 -4.25 -8.06 11.54
N ALA A 93 -4.34 -9.36 11.27
CA ALA A 93 -4.34 -10.40 12.30
C ALA A 93 -2.98 -10.58 13.00
N ILE A 94 -1.91 -9.99 12.48
CA ILE A 94 -0.62 -9.93 13.18
C ILE A 94 -0.73 -9.03 14.42
N PHE A 95 -1.37 -7.87 14.29
CA PHE A 95 -1.38 -6.81 15.29
C PHE A 95 -2.68 -6.72 16.09
N LEU A 96 -3.77 -7.26 15.57
CA LEU A 96 -5.09 -7.15 16.18
C LEU A 96 -5.67 -8.52 16.49
N VAL A 97 -6.32 -8.64 17.66
CA VAL A 97 -7.17 -9.77 17.97
C VAL A 97 -8.43 -9.66 17.10
N ASN A 98 -8.79 -10.73 16.39
CA ASN A 98 -9.85 -10.70 15.38
C ASN A 98 -9.61 -9.62 14.32
N GLY A 99 -8.35 -9.45 13.91
CA GLY A 99 -7.92 -8.46 12.95
C GLY A 99 -8.51 -8.72 11.58
N SER A 100 -9.27 -7.76 11.09
CA SER A 100 -9.70 -7.66 9.70
C SER A 100 -9.34 -6.28 9.18
N LEU A 101 -9.34 -6.12 7.86
CA LEU A 101 -9.10 -4.81 7.27
C LEU A 101 -10.15 -3.79 7.71
N SER A 102 -11.41 -4.22 7.80
CA SER A 102 -12.52 -3.34 8.19
C SER A 102 -12.36 -2.73 9.58
N ASN A 103 -11.63 -3.37 10.50
CA ASN A 103 -11.39 -2.83 11.84
C ASN A 103 -9.99 -2.26 12.06
N ALA A 104 -9.14 -2.26 11.03
CA ALA A 104 -7.79 -1.70 11.13
C ALA A 104 -7.80 -0.21 11.48
N TRP A 105 -8.74 0.53 10.94
CA TRP A 105 -8.90 1.99 11.15
C TRP A 105 -10.20 2.38 11.86
N ARG A 106 -10.98 1.41 12.37
CA ARG A 106 -12.25 1.66 13.07
C ARG A 106 -12.13 1.32 14.56
N PRO A 107 -13.00 1.87 15.42
CA PRO A 107 -13.07 1.51 16.84
C PRO A 107 -13.34 0.01 17.07
N GLY A 108 -13.02 -0.46 18.27
CA GLY A 108 -13.36 -1.79 18.76
C GLY A 108 -12.34 -2.90 18.53
N ALA A 109 -11.28 -2.65 17.77
CA ALA A 109 -10.22 -3.65 17.55
C ALA A 109 -9.24 -3.69 18.73
N LYS A 110 -9.06 -4.87 19.33
CA LYS A 110 -8.10 -5.08 20.43
C LYS A 110 -6.70 -5.36 19.87
N ILE A 111 -5.70 -4.70 20.45
CA ILE A 111 -4.30 -4.92 20.12
C ILE A 111 -3.86 -6.29 20.61
N LYS A 112 -3.11 -6.99 19.79
CA LYS A 112 -2.48 -8.26 20.11
C LYS A 112 -1.13 -7.99 20.79
N GLU A 113 -0.98 -8.46 22.01
CA GLU A 113 0.26 -8.29 22.79
C GLU A 113 1.36 -9.26 22.34
N GLY A 114 2.61 -8.93 22.66
CA GLY A 114 3.77 -9.79 22.39
C GLY A 114 4.20 -9.85 20.91
N VAL A 115 3.79 -8.88 20.11
CA VAL A 115 4.19 -8.75 18.70
C VAL A 115 5.17 -7.59 18.53
N LEU A 116 4.82 -6.44 19.06
CA LEU A 116 5.63 -5.22 18.97
C LEU A 116 6.61 -5.12 20.14
N THR A 117 7.72 -4.43 19.91
CA THR A 117 8.60 -3.97 21.01
C THR A 117 7.84 -3.02 21.93
N PRO A 118 8.22 -2.88 23.22
CA PRO A 118 7.48 -2.06 24.16
C PRO A 118 7.26 -0.61 23.67
N THR A 119 8.25 -0.02 23.00
CA THR A 119 8.17 1.34 22.48
C THR A 119 7.12 1.44 21.36
N TYR A 120 7.14 0.52 20.40
CA TYR A 120 6.19 0.50 19.29
C TYR A 120 4.78 0.09 19.73
N GLU A 121 4.67 -0.80 20.72
CA GLU A 121 3.38 -1.14 21.32
C GLU A 121 2.73 0.06 22.00
N LYS A 122 3.52 0.86 22.75
CA LYS A 122 3.04 2.11 23.36
C LYS A 122 2.49 3.08 22.31
N GLN A 123 3.24 3.32 21.23
CA GLN A 123 2.78 4.18 20.13
C GLN A 123 1.52 3.67 19.47
N PHE A 124 1.46 2.38 19.20
CA PHE A 124 0.29 1.79 18.58
C PHE A 124 -0.95 1.93 19.49
N LYS A 125 -0.80 1.72 20.82
CA LYS A 125 -1.87 1.96 21.79
C LYS A 125 -2.34 3.43 21.78
N GLN A 126 -1.43 4.39 21.66
CA GLN A 126 -1.77 5.80 21.55
C GLN A 126 -2.61 6.09 20.30
N ARG A 127 -2.16 5.61 19.13
CA ARG A 127 -2.91 5.75 17.86
C ARG A 127 -4.28 5.07 17.93
N ARG A 128 -4.37 3.89 18.55
CA ARG A 128 -5.65 3.22 18.77
C ARG A 128 -6.58 4.00 19.68
N ALA A 129 -6.06 4.65 20.73
CA ALA A 129 -6.86 5.52 21.59
C ALA A 129 -7.46 6.73 20.83
N GLU A 130 -6.75 7.27 19.82
CA GLU A 130 -7.33 8.30 18.94
C GLU A 130 -8.49 7.74 18.11
N VAL A 131 -8.33 6.54 17.54
CA VAL A 131 -9.42 5.89 16.80
C VAL A 131 -10.64 5.64 17.68
N GLU A 132 -10.46 5.19 18.92
CA GLU A 132 -11.56 5.01 19.88
C GLU A 132 -12.23 6.32 20.26
N LYS A 133 -11.46 7.40 20.41
CA LYS A 133 -11.97 8.72 20.81
C LYS A 133 -12.73 9.43 19.70
N PHE A 134 -12.23 9.37 18.47
CA PHE A 134 -12.72 10.17 17.34
C PHE A 134 -13.49 9.36 16.30
N GLY A 135 -13.57 8.03 16.46
CA GLY A 135 -14.27 7.13 15.53
C GLY A 135 -13.44 6.73 14.31
N GLU A 136 -12.28 7.35 14.11
CA GLU A 136 -11.36 7.08 12.99
C GLU A 136 -9.94 7.54 13.31
N GLN A 137 -9.00 7.14 12.47
CA GLN A 137 -7.66 7.68 12.51
C GLN A 137 -7.63 9.11 11.95
N LEU A 138 -7.12 10.06 12.74
CA LEU A 138 -7.09 11.48 12.37
C LEU A 138 -6.08 11.80 11.26
N TYR A 139 -4.98 11.04 11.20
CA TYR A 139 -3.94 11.22 10.20
C TYR A 139 -3.82 10.00 9.31
N ASP A 140 -3.86 10.22 8.02
CA ASP A 140 -3.53 9.24 7.00
C ASP A 140 -2.71 9.92 5.90
N ARG A 141 -1.56 9.34 5.53
CA ARG A 141 -0.66 9.85 4.49
C ARG A 141 -1.42 10.12 3.19
N LEU A 142 -2.27 9.20 2.78
CA LEU A 142 -3.02 9.32 1.53
C LEU A 142 -3.96 10.53 1.52
N THR A 143 -4.59 10.85 2.67
CA THR A 143 -5.45 12.05 2.77
C THR A 143 -4.67 13.36 2.73
N ASN A 144 -3.37 13.30 2.86
CA ASN A 144 -2.44 14.44 2.76
C ASN A 144 -1.61 14.41 1.48
N CYS A 145 -1.99 13.60 0.50
CA CYS A 145 -1.29 13.45 -0.78
C CYS A 145 0.17 13.00 -0.63
N GLU A 146 0.47 12.23 0.41
CA GLU A 146 1.76 11.60 0.62
C GLU A 146 1.70 10.14 0.16
N TYR A 147 2.80 9.65 -0.39
CA TYR A 147 2.92 8.25 -0.78
C TYR A 147 2.77 7.34 0.44
N PRO A 148 1.80 6.41 0.46
CA PRO A 148 1.65 5.47 1.56
C PRO A 148 2.81 4.46 1.64
N GLY A 149 3.45 4.17 0.52
CA GLY A 149 4.62 3.29 0.46
C GLY A 149 4.33 1.82 0.76
N VAL A 150 5.40 1.02 0.91
CA VAL A 150 5.29 -0.38 1.35
C VAL A 150 5.42 -0.47 2.88
N PRO A 151 4.77 -1.43 3.54
CA PRO A 151 4.00 -2.55 2.99
C PRO A 151 2.56 -2.21 2.62
N ARG A 152 2.08 -1.00 2.92
CA ARG A 152 0.70 -0.58 2.67
C ARG A 152 0.30 -0.70 1.20
N TRP A 153 1.21 -0.42 0.27
CA TRP A 153 1.02 -0.60 -1.17
C TRP A 153 0.47 -1.99 -1.54
N LEU A 154 0.91 -3.04 -0.83
CA LEU A 154 0.49 -4.41 -1.09
C LEU A 154 -1.02 -4.60 -0.97
N TRP A 155 -1.65 -3.80 -0.13
CA TRP A 155 -3.05 -3.99 0.18
C TRP A 155 -3.99 -2.92 -0.36
N GLU A 156 -3.56 -1.72 -0.64
CA GLU A 156 -4.49 -0.66 -1.04
C GLU A 156 -5.48 -1.14 -2.12
N PRO A 157 -6.78 -0.81 -2.00
CA PRO A 157 -7.86 -1.42 -2.80
C PRO A 157 -7.92 -0.93 -4.25
N TYR A 158 -6.92 -0.19 -4.67
CA TYR A 158 -6.86 0.40 -6.01
C TYR A 158 -6.37 -0.59 -7.04
N VAL A 159 -6.75 -0.35 -8.30
CA VAL A 159 -6.36 -1.18 -9.45
C VAL A 159 -4.85 -1.17 -9.62
N LYS A 160 -4.31 -2.35 -9.90
CA LYS A 160 -2.90 -2.58 -10.14
C LYS A 160 -2.67 -3.19 -11.52
N GLU A 161 -1.51 -2.92 -12.08
CA GLU A 161 -0.97 -3.59 -13.27
C GLU A 161 0.44 -4.10 -12.98
N PHE A 162 0.79 -5.24 -13.57
CA PHE A 162 2.09 -5.87 -13.40
C PHE A 162 2.70 -6.13 -14.78
N VAL A 163 3.94 -5.69 -14.96
CA VAL A 163 4.71 -5.91 -16.17
C VAL A 163 6.02 -6.59 -15.80
N ASN A 164 6.21 -7.80 -16.27
CA ASN A 164 7.43 -8.57 -16.05
C ASN A 164 8.33 -8.52 -17.28
N MET A 165 9.61 -8.24 -17.06
CA MET A 165 10.69 -8.29 -18.05
C MET A 165 11.85 -9.11 -17.46
N PRO A 166 12.76 -9.64 -18.30
CA PRO A 166 13.81 -10.51 -17.82
C PRO A 166 14.75 -9.91 -16.75
N ASP A 167 14.94 -8.60 -16.78
CA ASP A 167 15.83 -7.83 -15.90
C ASP A 167 15.09 -6.96 -14.87
N GLN A 168 13.78 -6.74 -15.07
CA GLN A 168 12.97 -5.91 -14.19
C GLN A 168 11.52 -6.39 -14.14
N SER A 169 10.85 -6.15 -13.01
CA SER A 169 9.38 -6.20 -12.91
C SER A 169 8.85 -4.86 -12.42
N TRP A 170 7.78 -4.38 -13.04
CA TRP A 170 7.14 -3.11 -12.70
C TRP A 170 5.75 -3.39 -12.14
N PHE A 171 5.53 -2.95 -10.93
CA PHE A 171 4.28 -3.08 -10.21
C PHE A 171 3.68 -1.68 -10.06
N MET A 172 2.62 -1.43 -10.79
CA MET A 172 1.95 -0.13 -10.88
C MET A 172 0.65 -0.16 -10.10
N ASN A 173 0.37 0.94 -9.38
CA ASN A 173 -0.85 1.14 -8.63
C ASN A 173 -1.52 2.43 -9.11
N ASP A 174 -2.85 2.41 -9.31
CA ASP A 174 -3.60 3.62 -9.63
C ASP A 174 -3.49 4.68 -8.53
N MET A 175 -3.45 4.25 -7.27
CA MET A 175 -3.26 5.14 -6.13
C MET A 175 -1.91 5.85 -6.21
N MET A 176 -1.93 7.19 -6.22
CA MET A 176 -0.77 8.06 -6.30
C MET A 176 0.18 7.78 -7.49
N ASN A 177 -0.26 6.94 -8.45
CA ASN A 177 0.57 6.42 -9.55
C ASN A 177 1.89 5.81 -9.09
N GLU A 178 1.88 5.16 -7.93
CA GLU A 178 3.07 4.50 -7.40
C GLU A 178 3.52 3.39 -8.34
N THR A 179 4.76 3.47 -8.78
CA THR A 179 5.40 2.43 -9.59
C THR A 179 6.59 1.85 -8.84
N ARG A 180 6.43 0.62 -8.37
CA ARG A 180 7.49 -0.15 -7.74
C ARG A 180 8.28 -0.90 -8.79
N ARG A 181 9.60 -0.73 -8.80
CA ARG A 181 10.51 -1.45 -9.68
C ARG A 181 11.28 -2.49 -8.89
N ILE A 182 11.34 -3.70 -9.42
CA ILE A 182 12.07 -4.83 -8.87
C ILE A 182 13.16 -5.18 -9.86
N TYR A 183 14.42 -5.08 -9.46
CA TYR A 183 15.57 -5.36 -10.30
C TYR A 183 15.97 -6.82 -10.17
N ILE A 184 15.90 -7.57 -11.28
CA ILE A 184 16.12 -9.01 -11.31
C ILE A 184 17.61 -9.34 -11.42
N GLY A 185 18.12 -10.12 -10.46
CA GLY A 185 19.53 -10.51 -10.41
C GLY A 185 20.51 -9.38 -10.09
N ALA A 186 19.98 -8.25 -9.57
CA ALA A 186 20.78 -7.12 -9.13
C ALA A 186 21.13 -7.20 -7.64
N GLU A 187 22.02 -6.33 -7.22
CA GLU A 187 22.28 -6.02 -5.81
C GLU A 187 21.54 -4.74 -5.39
N HIS A 188 21.30 -4.59 -4.10
CA HIS A 188 20.74 -3.35 -3.58
C HIS A 188 21.68 -2.17 -3.81
N ILE A 189 21.09 -1.01 -4.09
CA ILE A 189 21.86 0.23 -4.13
C ILE A 189 22.51 0.48 -2.75
N ASN A 190 23.75 0.92 -2.77
CA ASN A 190 24.46 1.25 -1.55
C ASN A 190 24.11 2.69 -1.13
N THR A 191 23.05 2.85 -0.33
CA THR A 191 22.70 4.17 0.23
C THR A 191 22.14 4.01 1.62
N GLU A 192 22.98 4.23 2.61
CA GLU A 192 22.58 4.22 4.02
C GLU A 192 21.81 5.49 4.41
N ALA A 193 21.93 6.55 3.62
CA ALA A 193 21.43 7.87 3.98
C ALA A 193 20.04 8.19 3.42
N LYS A 194 19.51 7.39 2.48
CA LYS A 194 18.26 7.73 1.79
C LYS A 194 17.32 6.54 1.71
N HIS A 195 16.13 6.73 2.24
CA HIS A 195 15.02 5.79 2.14
C HIS A 195 13.97 6.31 1.15
N PHE A 196 13.13 5.41 0.65
CA PHE A 196 12.12 5.70 -0.35
C PHE A 196 10.77 5.12 0.09
N PRO A 197 9.63 5.69 -0.34
CA PRO A 197 8.32 5.14 0.02
C PRO A 197 8.14 3.67 -0.37
N LEU A 198 8.61 3.28 -1.55
CA LEU A 198 8.55 1.90 -2.03
C LEU A 198 9.84 1.10 -1.78
N GLY A 199 10.84 1.71 -1.13
CA GLY A 199 12.14 1.12 -0.88
C GLY A 199 12.94 0.85 -2.17
N ASP A 200 14.01 0.09 -2.01
CA ASP A 200 14.79 -0.50 -3.08
C ASP A 200 14.53 -2.01 -3.12
N SER A 201 14.08 -2.53 -4.25
CA SER A 201 13.65 -3.91 -4.41
C SER A 201 14.51 -4.64 -5.43
N ILE A 202 15.10 -5.77 -4.99
CA ILE A 202 15.78 -6.72 -5.87
C ILE A 202 15.02 -8.05 -5.87
N GLY A 203 15.23 -8.87 -6.88
CA GLY A 203 14.56 -10.15 -6.96
C GLY A 203 15.20 -11.17 -7.88
N PHE A 204 14.62 -12.34 -7.87
CA PHE A 204 14.94 -13.42 -8.82
C PHE A 204 13.68 -14.26 -9.07
N TRP A 205 13.66 -14.97 -10.18
CA TRP A 205 12.62 -15.94 -10.50
C TRP A 205 13.02 -17.35 -10.03
N ASP A 206 12.09 -18.06 -9.41
CA ASP A 206 12.17 -19.49 -9.08
C ASP A 206 11.05 -20.19 -9.87
N GLY A 207 11.35 -20.59 -11.11
CA GLY A 207 10.33 -20.99 -12.06
C GLY A 207 9.37 -19.85 -12.38
N ASP A 208 8.10 -20.02 -12.08
CA ASP A 208 7.02 -19.03 -12.25
C ASP A 208 6.81 -18.13 -11.03
N LYS A 209 7.56 -18.32 -9.97
CA LYS A 209 7.48 -17.58 -8.73
C LYS A 209 8.55 -16.50 -8.67
N LEU A 210 8.14 -15.24 -8.47
CA LEU A 210 9.05 -14.13 -8.22
C LEU A 210 9.33 -14.01 -6.73
N VAL A 211 10.61 -14.01 -6.37
CA VAL A 211 11.09 -13.75 -5.01
C VAL A 211 11.67 -12.34 -4.97
N VAL A 212 11.28 -11.56 -3.98
CA VAL A 212 11.66 -10.14 -3.86
C VAL A 212 12.17 -9.87 -2.45
N TRP A 213 13.25 -9.11 -2.34
CA TRP A 213 13.73 -8.52 -1.10
C TRP A 213 13.75 -7.01 -1.23
N THR A 214 13.11 -6.33 -0.28
CA THR A 214 13.00 -4.86 -0.25
C THR A 214 13.58 -4.31 1.04
N LYS A 215 14.39 -3.27 0.91
CA LYS A 215 14.96 -2.50 2.02
C LYS A 215 14.99 -1.01 1.69
N TRP A 216 15.54 -0.19 2.56
CA TRP A 216 15.61 1.29 2.43
C TRP A 216 14.22 1.92 2.30
N VAL A 217 13.28 1.44 3.11
CA VAL A 217 11.89 1.88 3.12
C VAL A 217 11.71 3.02 4.09
N ASN A 218 11.05 4.10 3.68
CA ASN A 218 10.61 5.16 4.59
C ASN A 218 9.62 4.58 5.62
N PRO A 219 9.74 4.93 6.91
CA PRO A 219 8.75 4.55 7.91
C PRO A 219 7.33 4.89 7.46
N ALA A 220 6.43 3.92 7.51
CA ALA A 220 5.06 4.02 7.03
C ALA A 220 4.13 3.11 7.84
N ASP A 221 2.82 3.28 7.67
CA ASP A 221 1.85 2.34 8.23
C ASP A 221 1.92 0.99 7.51
N TYR A 222 1.79 -0.11 8.25
CA TYR A 222 1.56 -1.42 7.64
C TYR A 222 0.30 -1.41 6.77
N VAL A 223 -0.73 -0.79 7.28
CA VAL A 223 -1.94 -0.37 6.58
C VAL A 223 -2.54 0.77 7.42
N ARG A 224 -3.46 1.54 6.87
CA ARG A 224 -4.13 2.63 7.60
C ARG A 224 -4.58 2.17 9.01
N GLY A 225 -4.19 2.91 10.04
CA GLY A 225 -4.54 2.60 11.43
C GLY A 225 -3.72 1.50 12.12
N MET A 226 -2.73 0.95 11.43
CA MET A 226 -1.81 -0.05 11.95
C MET A 226 -0.53 0.58 12.55
N PRO A 227 0.33 -0.23 13.19
CA PRO A 227 1.63 0.28 13.64
C PRO A 227 2.44 0.85 12.49
N LEU A 228 3.38 1.73 12.82
CA LEU A 228 4.41 2.18 11.88
C LEU A 228 5.48 1.12 11.73
N THR A 229 6.10 1.07 10.55
CA THR A 229 7.40 0.41 10.37
C THR A 229 8.52 1.29 10.91
N SER A 230 9.69 0.70 11.17
CA SER A 230 10.90 1.48 11.48
C SER A 230 11.72 1.79 10.21
N ASN A 231 12.79 2.56 10.38
CA ASN A 231 13.78 2.78 9.32
C ASN A 231 14.67 1.56 9.06
N GLN A 232 14.57 0.50 9.87
CA GLN A 232 15.23 -0.79 9.67
C GLN A 232 14.28 -1.85 9.10
N PHE A 233 13.12 -1.42 8.64
CA PHE A 233 12.14 -2.30 8.05
C PHE A 233 12.65 -2.86 6.72
N GLU A 234 12.57 -4.19 6.60
CA GLU A 234 12.80 -4.94 5.38
C GLU A 234 11.71 -5.99 5.19
N MET A 235 11.51 -6.45 3.96
CA MET A 235 10.58 -7.54 3.70
C MET A 235 11.08 -8.47 2.60
N VAL A 236 10.76 -9.75 2.74
CA VAL A 236 10.94 -10.77 1.70
C VAL A 236 9.57 -11.25 1.26
N GLU A 237 9.34 -11.24 -0.04
CA GLU A 237 8.07 -11.58 -0.66
C GLU A 237 8.25 -12.70 -1.68
N THR A 238 7.23 -13.53 -1.83
CA THR A 238 7.11 -14.44 -2.97
C THR A 238 5.78 -14.16 -3.67
N TRP A 239 5.83 -13.96 -4.97
CA TRP A 239 4.68 -13.67 -5.83
C TRP A 239 4.48 -14.82 -6.80
N GLN A 240 3.27 -15.35 -6.85
CA GLN A 240 2.95 -16.43 -7.77
C GLN A 240 1.51 -16.32 -8.25
N GLU A 241 1.30 -16.50 -9.57
CA GLU A 241 -0.04 -16.64 -10.10
C GLU A 241 -0.60 -18.01 -9.73
N ARG A 242 -1.81 -18.02 -9.23
CA ARG A 242 -2.60 -19.22 -8.91
C ARG A 242 -4.00 -19.04 -9.46
N HIS A 243 -4.81 -20.07 -9.37
CA HIS A 243 -6.24 -20.01 -9.67
C HIS A 243 -7.04 -20.30 -8.40
N ASN A 244 -8.12 -19.55 -8.21
CA ASN A 244 -9.06 -19.82 -7.13
C ASN A 244 -9.93 -21.05 -7.44
N ALA A 245 -10.84 -21.40 -6.52
CA ALA A 245 -11.73 -22.56 -6.69
C ALA A 245 -12.67 -22.43 -7.91
N SER A 246 -12.92 -21.20 -8.37
CA SER A 246 -13.74 -20.92 -9.56
C SER A 246 -12.92 -20.91 -10.86
N GLY A 247 -11.60 -21.16 -10.78
CA GLY A 247 -10.70 -21.13 -11.93
C GLY A 247 -10.26 -19.72 -12.35
N GLU A 248 -10.55 -18.69 -11.55
CA GLU A 248 -10.16 -17.31 -11.82
C GLU A 248 -8.70 -17.08 -11.41
N ARG A 249 -7.99 -16.24 -12.17
CA ARG A 249 -6.60 -15.91 -11.93
C ARG A 249 -6.45 -15.06 -10.67
N MET A 250 -5.49 -15.41 -9.86
CA MET A 250 -5.16 -14.74 -8.61
C MET A 250 -3.64 -14.66 -8.45
N LEU A 251 -3.09 -13.48 -8.14
CA LEU A 251 -1.71 -13.35 -7.66
C LEU A 251 -1.70 -13.50 -6.14
N VAL A 252 -0.94 -14.46 -5.65
CA VAL A 252 -0.75 -14.68 -4.22
C VAL A 252 0.63 -14.19 -3.83
N THR A 253 0.67 -13.34 -2.82
CA THR A 253 1.92 -12.80 -2.24
C THR A 253 2.07 -13.29 -0.81
N GLN A 254 3.04 -14.14 -0.55
CA GLN A 254 3.49 -14.42 0.81
C GLN A 254 4.58 -13.42 1.17
N VAL A 255 4.48 -12.80 2.33
CA VAL A 255 5.46 -11.81 2.78
C VAL A 255 5.90 -12.08 4.20
N THR A 256 7.19 -11.89 4.46
CA THR A 256 7.75 -11.88 5.81
C THR A 256 8.39 -10.52 6.07
N PHE A 257 7.94 -9.88 7.14
CA PHE A 257 8.41 -8.58 7.62
C PHE A 257 9.53 -8.76 8.63
N TYR A 258 10.60 -8.04 8.43
CA TYR A 258 11.77 -7.93 9.29
C TYR A 258 11.89 -6.49 9.74
N ASP A 259 11.66 -6.25 11.03
CA ASP A 259 11.75 -4.92 11.61
C ASP A 259 12.23 -5.04 13.07
N PRO A 260 13.55 -5.15 13.29
CA PRO A 260 14.08 -5.44 14.61
C PRO A 260 13.83 -4.35 15.65
N LEU A 261 13.52 -3.11 15.24
CA LEU A 261 13.15 -2.05 16.16
C LEU A 261 11.69 -2.11 16.56
N ALA A 262 10.81 -2.55 15.66
CA ALA A 262 9.37 -2.56 15.87
C ALA A 262 8.82 -3.92 16.30
N LEU A 263 9.35 -5.01 15.75
CA LEU A 263 8.83 -6.37 15.94
C LEU A 263 9.73 -7.20 16.88
N LEU A 264 9.14 -7.90 17.82
CA LEU A 264 9.87 -8.85 18.69
C LEU A 264 10.43 -10.05 17.92
N LYS A 265 9.82 -10.39 16.81
CA LYS A 265 10.27 -11.42 15.85
C LYS A 265 9.67 -11.15 14.48
N PRO A 266 10.27 -11.67 13.40
CA PRO A 266 9.68 -11.57 12.07
C PRO A 266 8.24 -12.06 12.03
N GLN A 267 7.41 -11.40 11.25
CA GLN A 267 5.99 -11.70 11.09
C GLN A 267 5.69 -11.99 9.62
N SER A 268 4.76 -12.89 9.37
CA SER A 268 4.37 -13.24 8.00
C SER A 268 2.90 -12.98 7.76
N ALA A 269 2.59 -12.59 6.52
CA ALA A 269 1.23 -12.37 6.04
C ALA A 269 1.08 -12.87 4.61
N VAL A 270 -0.17 -13.04 4.18
CA VAL A 270 -0.52 -13.30 2.80
C VAL A 270 -1.45 -12.21 2.28
N TYR A 271 -1.22 -11.83 1.03
CA TYR A 271 -2.06 -10.92 0.26
C TYR A 271 -2.47 -11.61 -1.04
N THR A 272 -3.65 -11.28 -1.54
CA THR A 272 -4.08 -11.70 -2.87
C THR A 272 -4.46 -10.50 -3.72
N HIS A 273 -4.30 -10.66 -5.04
CA HIS A 273 -4.79 -9.72 -6.03
C HIS A 273 -5.59 -10.55 -7.05
N GLU A 274 -6.85 -10.20 -7.20
CA GLU A 274 -7.77 -10.90 -8.09
C GLU A 274 -7.74 -10.26 -9.48
N SER A 275 -7.66 -11.09 -10.52
CA SER A 275 -7.73 -10.59 -11.89
C SER A 275 -9.12 -10.01 -12.19
N ARG A 276 -9.15 -8.82 -12.81
CA ARG A 276 -10.38 -8.05 -13.08
C ARG A 276 -10.57 -7.81 -14.58
N PRO A 277 -10.88 -8.85 -15.35
CA PRO A 277 -11.17 -8.70 -16.79
C PRO A 277 -12.43 -7.89 -17.07
N ASP A 278 -13.38 -7.84 -16.14
CA ASP A 278 -14.58 -7.01 -16.17
C ASP A 278 -14.23 -5.51 -16.23
N LEU A 279 -13.32 -5.04 -15.36
CA LEU A 279 -12.87 -3.65 -15.37
C LEU A 279 -12.22 -3.27 -16.70
N LYS A 280 -11.40 -4.16 -17.26
CA LYS A 280 -10.80 -3.95 -18.58
C LYS A 280 -11.86 -3.85 -19.68
N LYS A 281 -12.90 -4.70 -19.65
CA LYS A 281 -14.02 -4.65 -20.58
C LYS A 281 -14.80 -3.36 -20.47
N ASP A 282 -14.95 -2.83 -19.25
CA ASP A 282 -15.62 -1.55 -18.96
C ASP A 282 -14.73 -0.32 -19.28
N GLY A 283 -13.52 -0.54 -19.83
CA GLY A 283 -12.62 0.53 -20.25
C GLY A 283 -11.83 1.20 -19.11
N VAL A 284 -11.79 0.60 -17.93
CA VAL A 284 -11.00 1.09 -16.79
C VAL A 284 -9.51 1.04 -17.13
N ARG A 285 -8.79 2.09 -16.77
CA ARG A 285 -7.34 2.25 -16.95
C ARG A 285 -6.73 2.97 -15.77
N ILE A 286 -5.48 2.66 -15.45
CA ILE A 286 -4.68 3.50 -14.55
C ILE A 286 -4.49 4.85 -15.21
N ARG A 287 -4.83 5.92 -14.49
CA ARG A 287 -4.76 7.31 -14.94
C ARG A 287 -3.96 8.14 -13.95
N THR A 288 -3.63 9.37 -14.34
CA THR A 288 -2.99 10.32 -13.43
C THR A 288 -3.84 10.49 -12.17
N TRP A 289 -3.21 10.32 -11.05
CA TRP A 289 -3.82 10.54 -9.75
C TRP A 289 -3.86 12.03 -9.43
N GLU A 290 -5.05 12.54 -9.25
CA GLU A 290 -5.27 13.91 -8.78
C GLU A 290 -5.58 13.85 -7.29
N CYS A 291 -4.82 14.57 -6.49
CA CYS A 291 -4.98 14.55 -5.04
C CYS A 291 -4.91 15.96 -4.47
N ASP A 292 -5.89 16.27 -3.62
CA ASP A 292 -5.91 17.47 -2.78
C ASP A 292 -5.87 17.08 -1.32
N SER A 293 -5.02 17.76 -0.53
CA SER A 293 -4.91 17.48 0.89
C SER A 293 -6.20 17.85 1.63
N SER A 294 -6.93 16.83 2.09
CA SER A 294 -8.19 17.03 2.84
C SER A 294 -7.98 17.63 4.24
N SER A 295 -6.78 17.50 4.81
CA SER A 295 -6.46 18.01 6.16
C SER A 295 -6.48 19.53 6.26
N ASN A 296 -6.28 20.22 5.14
CA ASN A 296 -6.23 21.66 5.05
C ASN A 296 -7.41 22.22 4.26
N SER A 297 -8.44 21.43 4.00
CA SER A 297 -9.67 21.90 3.35
C SER A 297 -10.72 22.33 4.35
N TYR A 298 -11.53 23.31 3.96
CA TYR A 298 -12.71 23.75 4.72
C TYR A 298 -13.85 24.09 3.78
N LYS A 299 -15.08 24.11 4.31
CA LYS A 299 -16.24 24.58 3.57
C LYS A 299 -16.42 26.08 3.80
N ALA A 300 -16.32 26.85 2.72
CA ALA A 300 -16.65 28.26 2.73
C ALA A 300 -18.17 28.50 2.84
N ALA A 301 -18.58 29.72 3.15
CA ALA A 301 -19.99 30.08 3.34
C ALA A 301 -20.86 29.84 2.10
N ASP A 302 -20.28 29.88 0.92
CA ASP A 302 -20.96 29.60 -0.37
C ASP A 302 -21.05 28.10 -0.69
N GLY A 303 -20.55 27.23 0.20
CA GLY A 303 -20.53 25.78 0.03
C GLY A 303 -19.35 25.26 -0.78
N SER A 304 -18.50 26.13 -1.33
CA SER A 304 -17.27 25.72 -2.02
C SER A 304 -16.25 25.08 -1.07
N THR A 305 -15.40 24.22 -1.60
CA THR A 305 -14.23 23.73 -0.86
C THR A 305 -13.07 24.69 -1.09
N GLN A 306 -12.51 25.20 0.00
CA GLN A 306 -11.34 26.06 0.04
C GLN A 306 -10.21 25.36 0.81
N PHE A 307 -8.99 25.85 0.64
CA PHE A 307 -7.80 25.25 1.25
C PHE A 307 -7.03 26.31 2.05
N TYR A 308 -6.55 25.93 3.24
CA TYR A 308 -5.52 26.67 3.94
C TYR A 308 -4.17 26.43 3.25
N LEU A 309 -3.45 27.49 2.97
CA LEU A 309 -2.12 27.40 2.34
C LEU A 309 -1.02 27.39 3.41
N PRO A 310 0.18 26.86 3.09
CA PRO A 310 1.33 27.01 3.95
C PRO A 310 1.55 28.47 4.34
N GLY A 311 1.57 28.75 5.65
CA GLY A 311 1.64 30.10 6.22
C GLY A 311 0.33 30.62 6.82
N ASP A 312 -0.82 30.02 6.49
CA ASP A 312 -2.07 30.31 7.17
C ASP A 312 -2.06 29.81 8.61
N PRO A 313 -2.58 30.57 9.60
CA PRO A 313 -2.61 30.14 11.00
C PRO A 313 -3.32 28.82 11.25
N GLN A 314 -4.30 28.46 10.39
CA GLN A 314 -5.08 27.23 10.46
C GLN A 314 -4.46 26.09 9.64
N TYR A 315 -3.41 26.38 8.88
CA TYR A 315 -2.72 25.34 8.10
C TYR A 315 -2.13 24.29 9.02
N LYS A 316 -2.62 23.08 8.91
CA LYS A 316 -2.08 21.94 9.64
C LYS A 316 -0.93 21.37 8.81
N ASN A 317 0.26 21.34 9.42
CA ASN A 317 1.36 20.62 8.80
C ASN A 317 0.92 19.16 8.57
N PRO A 318 0.78 18.70 7.32
CA PRO A 318 0.36 17.33 7.04
C PRO A 318 1.33 16.28 7.59
N ARG A 319 2.55 16.69 7.91
CA ARG A 319 3.57 15.86 8.56
C ARG A 319 3.42 15.75 10.07
N GLY A 320 2.32 16.24 10.64
CA GLY A 320 1.98 16.43 12.04
C GLY A 320 2.14 15.27 13.01
N PHE A 321 3.24 14.53 12.90
CA PHE A 321 3.73 13.64 13.95
C PHE A 321 4.45 14.38 15.08
N THR A 322 4.19 15.68 15.24
CA THR A 322 4.77 16.47 16.33
C THR A 322 4.41 15.97 17.73
N ASP A 323 3.35 15.16 17.83
CA ASP A 323 2.91 14.57 19.10
C ASP A 323 3.48 13.17 19.37
N PHE A 324 4.21 12.58 18.41
CA PHE A 324 4.92 11.34 18.63
C PHE A 324 6.40 11.65 18.84
N PRO A 325 6.95 11.35 20.04
CA PRO A 325 8.36 11.53 20.26
C PRO A 325 9.14 10.69 19.24
N ASP A 326 10.19 11.30 18.69
CA ASP A 326 11.13 10.59 17.84
C ASP A 326 11.57 9.32 18.54
N LEU A 327 11.43 8.21 17.84
CA LEU A 327 11.96 6.97 18.37
C LEU A 327 13.49 7.00 18.29
N PRO A 328 14.18 6.46 19.29
CA PRO A 328 15.63 6.36 19.22
C PRO A 328 16.06 5.68 17.90
N GLY A 329 16.81 6.42 17.07
CA GLY A 329 17.23 5.95 15.74
C GLY A 329 16.20 6.08 14.64
N GLN A 330 15.05 6.73 14.89
CA GLN A 330 14.07 7.08 13.87
C GLN A 330 13.92 8.59 13.77
N SER A 331 14.32 9.16 12.64
CA SER A 331 13.72 10.40 12.17
C SER A 331 12.50 10.04 11.31
N LEU A 332 11.34 10.55 11.68
CA LEU A 332 10.13 10.46 10.84
C LEU A 332 10.26 11.37 9.60
N ASN A 333 11.33 12.15 9.53
CA ASN A 333 11.64 13.09 8.46
C ASN A 333 13.12 13.04 8.06
N PRO A 334 13.63 11.88 7.57
CA PRO A 334 15.07 11.74 7.26
C PRO A 334 15.58 12.73 6.21
N ILE A 335 14.66 13.36 5.43
CA ILE A 335 15.03 14.35 4.40
C ILE A 335 15.34 15.73 5.02
N PHE A 336 14.74 16.05 6.18
CA PHE A 336 14.86 17.38 6.82
C PHE A 336 15.80 17.40 8.03
N ASP A 337 16.11 16.23 8.57
CA ASP A 337 17.01 16.09 9.73
C ASP A 337 18.46 15.79 9.31
N ALA A 338 18.75 15.75 8.01
CA ALA A 338 20.14 15.72 7.55
C ALA A 338 20.81 17.04 7.96
N PRO A 339 21.94 17.02 8.64
CA PRO A 339 22.69 18.24 8.95
C PRO A 339 22.99 18.97 7.63
N GLN A 340 22.62 20.27 7.61
CA GLN A 340 22.95 21.17 6.51
C GLN A 340 24.46 21.40 6.44
#